data_f72e795bb2ceb098f8a360df712e185f
#
_entry.id   f72e795bb2ceb098f8a360df712e185f
#
_cell.length_a   1.000
_cell.length_b   1.000
_cell.length_c   1.000
_cell.angle_alpha   90.00
_cell.angle_beta   90.00
_cell.angle_gamma   90.00
#
_symmetry.space_group_name_H-M   'P 1'
#
loop_
_entity.id
_entity.type
_entity.pdbx_description
1 polymer ?
#
loop_
_entity_poly.entity_id
_entity_poly.type
_entity_poly.pdbx_seq_one_letter_code
_entity_poly.pdbx_strand_id
1 'polypeptide(L)'
;MKLEINNLHAKITDTDEKILNGVTLTINKGETHAFMGPNGSGKSTLANVLMGNPEYTVTLGTVKLNGVDILGLSPDERAQEGLFLAFQYPTEIPGVPIRSFLLKAYNAVKKTTVSPKEFIKLIGEKAKLVNISDEILKRNLNEGFSGGEKKKLEIMQMAVLAPHFAILDETDSGLDVDALQNVSNAIKAIQKETNLGIILITHYQRILKYVKPDFVHVFKNGTIVESGDYKLAEQLEQTGYSNI
;
A
#
# COMPACT_ATOMS: atom_id res chain seq x y z
N MET A 1 -8.22 3.96 -15.79
CA MET A 1 -7.17 3.04 -15.33
C MET A 1 -7.76 2.15 -14.26
N LYS A 2 -7.43 0.84 -14.28
CA LYS A 2 -7.96 -0.14 -13.33
C LYS A 2 -6.92 -1.21 -13.01
N LEU A 3 -7.00 -1.76 -11.80
CA LEU A 3 -6.34 -2.97 -11.35
C LEU A 3 -7.38 -4.10 -11.34
N GLU A 4 -7.13 -5.15 -12.12
CA GLU A 4 -8.04 -6.28 -12.26
C GLU A 4 -7.36 -7.54 -11.73
N ILE A 5 -7.98 -8.16 -10.75
CA ILE A 5 -7.58 -9.44 -10.15
C ILE A 5 -8.66 -10.44 -10.51
N ASN A 6 -8.31 -11.54 -11.15
CA ASN A 6 -9.29 -12.54 -11.57
C ASN A 6 -8.86 -13.93 -11.15
N ASN A 7 -9.68 -14.55 -10.27
CA ASN A 7 -9.52 -15.91 -9.77
C ASN A 7 -8.09 -16.21 -9.29
N LEU A 8 -7.50 -15.29 -8.52
CA LEU A 8 -6.10 -15.37 -8.10
C LEU A 8 -5.91 -16.38 -6.97
N HIS A 9 -5.06 -17.38 -7.22
CA HIS A 9 -4.62 -18.36 -6.25
C HIS A 9 -3.11 -18.25 -6.05
N ALA A 10 -2.66 -18.34 -4.80
CA ALA A 10 -1.23 -18.33 -4.49
C ALA A 10 -0.93 -19.21 -3.27
N LYS A 11 0.30 -19.74 -3.25
CA LYS A 11 0.86 -20.54 -2.16
C LYS A 11 2.19 -19.96 -1.70
N ILE A 12 2.69 -20.40 -0.55
CA ILE A 12 4.08 -20.18 -0.14
C ILE A 12 4.97 -20.99 -1.07
N THR A 13 6.03 -20.36 -1.61
CA THR A 13 6.83 -20.88 -2.74
C THR A 13 7.36 -22.30 -2.48
N ASP A 14 7.98 -22.53 -1.33
CA ASP A 14 8.64 -23.80 -1.02
C ASP A 14 7.74 -24.79 -0.27
N THR A 15 6.42 -24.56 -0.25
CA THR A 15 5.45 -25.41 0.44
C THR A 15 4.23 -25.68 -0.45
N ASP A 16 3.35 -26.58 0.02
CA ASP A 16 2.02 -26.77 -0.60
C ASP A 16 0.92 -25.96 0.09
N GLU A 17 1.29 -25.05 1.01
CA GLU A 17 0.34 -24.24 1.77
C GLU A 17 -0.27 -23.16 0.88
N LYS A 18 -1.54 -23.34 0.55
CA LYS A 18 -2.35 -22.37 -0.22
C LYS A 18 -2.85 -21.28 0.69
N ILE A 19 -2.56 -20.03 0.34
CA ILE A 19 -2.98 -18.86 1.13
C ILE A 19 -4.08 -18.08 0.41
N LEU A 20 -3.98 -17.91 -0.92
CA LEU A 20 -5.03 -17.26 -1.72
C LEU A 20 -5.84 -18.30 -2.49
N ASN A 21 -7.17 -18.18 -2.42
CA ASN A 21 -8.10 -19.18 -2.89
C ASN A 21 -9.19 -18.58 -3.81
N GLY A 22 -8.77 -17.96 -4.94
CA GLY A 22 -9.70 -17.46 -5.95
C GLY A 22 -10.14 -16.01 -5.72
N VAL A 23 -9.22 -15.12 -5.35
CA VAL A 23 -9.53 -13.69 -5.19
C VAL A 23 -9.90 -13.08 -6.55
N THR A 24 -11.09 -12.46 -6.59
CA THR A 24 -11.56 -11.72 -7.78
C THR A 24 -12.04 -10.34 -7.35
N LEU A 25 -11.43 -9.30 -7.95
CA LEU A 25 -11.74 -7.90 -7.65
C LEU A 25 -11.28 -6.98 -8.79
N THR A 26 -12.01 -5.90 -9.00
CA THR A 26 -11.60 -4.79 -9.85
C THR A 26 -11.60 -3.50 -9.05
N ILE A 27 -10.52 -2.73 -9.16
CA ILE A 27 -10.35 -1.43 -8.49
C ILE A 27 -10.09 -0.39 -9.56
N ASN A 28 -10.91 0.65 -9.60
CA ASN A 28 -10.69 1.77 -10.52
C ASN A 28 -9.79 2.83 -9.87
N LYS A 29 -9.09 3.58 -10.70
CA LYS A 29 -8.31 4.73 -10.25
C LYS A 29 -9.22 5.73 -9.53
N GLY A 30 -8.80 6.21 -8.35
CA GLY A 30 -9.57 7.11 -7.50
C GLY A 30 -10.45 6.42 -6.46
N GLU A 31 -10.73 5.12 -6.58
CA GLU A 31 -11.48 4.37 -5.58
C GLU A 31 -10.58 3.94 -4.40
N THR A 32 -11.19 3.88 -3.23
CA THR A 32 -10.59 3.30 -2.01
C THR A 32 -11.32 2.03 -1.62
N HIS A 33 -10.62 0.92 -1.63
CA HIS A 33 -11.11 -0.40 -1.23
C HIS A 33 -10.46 -0.81 0.09
N ALA A 34 -11.24 -0.99 1.15
CA ALA A 34 -10.77 -1.48 2.44
C ALA A 34 -10.87 -3.00 2.51
N PHE A 35 -9.78 -3.66 2.88
CA PHE A 35 -9.75 -5.10 3.15
C PHE A 35 -9.70 -5.33 4.66
N MET A 36 -10.74 -5.95 5.18
CA MET A 36 -10.90 -6.31 6.58
C MET A 36 -10.99 -7.82 6.73
N GLY A 37 -10.73 -8.35 7.91
CA GLY A 37 -10.79 -9.78 8.18
C GLY A 37 -9.82 -10.20 9.28
N PRO A 38 -9.96 -11.41 9.84
CA PRO A 38 -9.12 -11.90 10.92
C PRO A 38 -7.64 -12.00 10.49
N ASN A 39 -6.74 -12.10 11.48
CA ASN A 39 -5.33 -12.40 11.24
C ASN A 39 -5.20 -13.75 10.54
N GLY A 40 -4.24 -13.85 9.61
CA GLY A 40 -4.02 -15.06 8.82
C GLY A 40 -5.07 -15.29 7.71
N SER A 41 -5.97 -14.35 7.44
CA SER A 41 -6.95 -14.51 6.36
C SER A 41 -6.38 -14.37 4.93
N GLY A 42 -5.14 -13.89 4.77
CA GLY A 42 -4.46 -13.75 3.47
C GLY A 42 -4.37 -12.31 2.92
N LYS A 43 -4.78 -11.28 3.68
CA LYS A 43 -4.75 -9.88 3.22
C LYS A 43 -3.35 -9.37 2.86
N SER A 44 -2.40 -9.51 3.78
CA SER A 44 -1.00 -9.11 3.54
C SER A 44 -0.33 -10.02 2.51
N THR A 45 -0.75 -11.29 2.42
CA THR A 45 -0.31 -12.18 1.34
C THR A 45 -0.77 -11.64 -0.03
N LEU A 46 -2.02 -11.18 -0.15
CA LEU A 46 -2.49 -10.55 -1.38
C LEU A 46 -1.63 -9.33 -1.75
N ALA A 47 -1.33 -8.45 -0.79
CA ALA A 47 -0.46 -7.30 -1.00
C ALA A 47 0.93 -7.70 -1.53
N ASN A 48 1.55 -8.71 -0.91
CA ASN A 48 2.86 -9.22 -1.29
C ASN A 48 2.84 -9.90 -2.67
N VAL A 49 1.82 -10.71 -2.97
CA VAL A 49 1.64 -11.34 -4.28
C VAL A 49 1.46 -10.30 -5.38
N LEU A 50 0.65 -9.26 -5.15
CA LEU A 50 0.46 -8.16 -6.10
C LEU A 50 1.78 -7.41 -6.36
N MET A 51 2.63 -7.26 -5.35
CA MET A 51 3.93 -6.61 -5.49
C MET A 51 5.04 -7.53 -6.02
N GLY A 52 4.78 -8.84 -6.13
CA GLY A 52 5.73 -9.81 -6.69
C GLY A 52 6.77 -10.31 -5.71
N ASN A 53 6.41 -10.41 -4.43
CA ASN A 53 7.30 -11.00 -3.42
C ASN A 53 7.59 -12.47 -3.78
N PRO A 54 8.88 -12.89 -3.92
CA PRO A 54 9.27 -14.23 -4.33
C PRO A 54 8.94 -15.34 -3.32
N GLU A 55 8.57 -14.98 -2.09
CA GLU A 55 8.10 -15.94 -1.08
C GLU A 55 6.76 -16.59 -1.48
N TYR A 56 6.05 -16.03 -2.48
CA TYR A 56 4.75 -16.53 -2.92
C TYR A 56 4.77 -16.90 -4.40
N THR A 57 4.18 -18.04 -4.73
CA THR A 57 3.99 -18.51 -6.10
C THR A 57 2.51 -18.45 -6.47
N VAL A 58 2.19 -17.72 -7.54
CA VAL A 58 0.84 -17.73 -8.13
C VAL A 58 0.64 -19.04 -8.86
N THR A 59 -0.44 -19.76 -8.54
CA THR A 59 -0.75 -21.07 -9.11
C THR A 59 -1.88 -21.02 -10.14
N LEU A 60 -2.75 -20.01 -10.05
CA LEU A 60 -3.87 -19.83 -10.98
C LEU A 60 -4.34 -18.37 -10.94
N GLY A 61 -4.96 -17.91 -12.01
CA GLY A 61 -5.56 -16.58 -12.12
C GLY A 61 -4.68 -15.58 -12.86
N THR A 62 -5.15 -14.36 -12.96
CA THR A 62 -4.46 -13.24 -13.63
C THR A 62 -4.55 -11.96 -12.82
N VAL A 63 -3.53 -11.11 -12.94
CA VAL A 63 -3.54 -9.75 -12.40
C VAL A 63 -3.14 -8.78 -13.51
N LYS A 64 -4.05 -7.86 -13.85
CA LYS A 64 -3.80 -6.85 -14.88
C LYS A 64 -3.84 -5.45 -14.31
N LEU A 65 -2.82 -4.68 -14.61
CA LEU A 65 -2.74 -3.25 -14.32
C LEU A 65 -2.88 -2.47 -15.62
N ASN A 66 -4.01 -1.78 -15.80
CA ASN A 66 -4.35 -1.07 -17.05
C ASN A 66 -4.27 -1.97 -18.31
N GLY A 67 -4.63 -3.25 -18.18
CA GLY A 67 -4.58 -4.22 -19.26
C GLY A 67 -3.24 -4.96 -19.42
N VAL A 68 -2.18 -4.51 -18.76
CA VAL A 68 -0.88 -5.19 -18.73
C VAL A 68 -0.90 -6.29 -17.67
N ASP A 69 -0.56 -7.52 -18.03
CA ASP A 69 -0.39 -8.60 -17.06
C ASP A 69 0.90 -8.37 -16.27
N ILE A 70 0.78 -8.26 -14.94
CA ILE A 70 1.91 -7.95 -14.06
C ILE A 70 2.49 -9.17 -13.35
N LEU A 71 1.92 -10.36 -13.50
CA LEU A 71 2.39 -11.56 -12.78
C LEU A 71 3.80 -11.98 -13.17
N GLY A 72 4.19 -11.77 -14.44
CA GLY A 72 5.53 -12.05 -14.94
C GLY A 72 6.56 -10.95 -14.67
N LEU A 73 6.15 -9.79 -14.13
CA LEU A 73 7.02 -8.64 -13.89
C LEU A 73 7.68 -8.75 -12.51
N SER A 74 8.93 -8.27 -12.43
CA SER A 74 9.65 -8.09 -11.16
C SER A 74 9.03 -6.95 -10.31
N PRO A 75 9.30 -6.86 -9.01
CA PRO A 75 8.74 -5.82 -8.14
C PRO A 75 9.04 -4.38 -8.63
N ASP A 76 10.24 -4.13 -9.14
CA ASP A 76 10.62 -2.84 -9.68
C ASP A 76 9.90 -2.51 -11.00
N GLU A 77 9.68 -3.51 -11.88
CA GLU A 77 8.86 -3.35 -13.08
C GLU A 77 7.39 -3.05 -12.74
N ARG A 78 6.81 -3.73 -11.70
CA ARG A 78 5.46 -3.42 -11.20
C ARG A 78 5.37 -2.00 -10.65
N ALA A 79 6.42 -1.52 -9.96
CA ALA A 79 6.49 -0.14 -9.50
C ALA A 79 6.56 0.85 -10.69
N GLN A 80 7.26 0.52 -11.77
CA GLN A 80 7.29 1.32 -13.01
C GLN A 80 5.93 1.36 -13.72
N GLU A 81 5.14 0.29 -13.63
CA GLU A 81 3.76 0.26 -14.11
C GLU A 81 2.79 1.07 -13.22
N GLY A 82 3.26 1.54 -12.05
CA GLY A 82 2.53 2.42 -11.16
C GLY A 82 1.86 1.75 -9.97
N LEU A 83 2.36 0.59 -9.53
CA LEU A 83 1.94 -0.05 -8.29
C LEU A 83 2.90 0.34 -7.15
N PHE A 84 2.36 0.57 -5.95
CA PHE A 84 3.13 0.88 -4.74
C PHE A 84 2.63 0.05 -3.57
N LEU A 85 3.55 -0.38 -2.71
CA LEU A 85 3.24 -1.06 -1.46
C LEU A 85 3.88 -0.31 -0.28
N ALA A 86 3.04 0.13 0.67
CA ALA A 86 3.48 0.51 2.01
C ALA A 86 3.47 -0.73 2.90
N PHE A 87 4.61 -1.08 3.44
CA PHE A 87 4.80 -2.30 4.22
C PHE A 87 4.24 -2.16 5.65
N GLN A 88 3.79 -3.27 6.21
CA GLN A 88 3.41 -3.32 7.62
C GLN A 88 4.57 -2.89 8.55
N TYR A 89 5.79 -3.37 8.25
CA TYR A 89 7.01 -3.06 8.99
C TYR A 89 8.09 -2.50 8.06
N PRO A 90 8.22 -1.16 7.92
CA PRO A 90 9.26 -0.56 7.09
C PRO A 90 10.66 -0.87 7.61
N THR A 91 11.49 -1.46 6.76
CA THR A 91 12.85 -1.89 7.12
C THR A 91 13.79 -0.69 7.27
N GLU A 92 14.71 -0.78 8.23
CA GLU A 92 15.84 0.16 8.38
C GLU A 92 16.95 -0.21 7.40
N ILE A 93 17.50 0.79 6.72
CA ILE A 93 18.64 0.61 5.81
C ILE A 93 19.76 1.56 6.25
N PRO A 94 20.63 1.13 7.18
CA PRO A 94 21.72 1.96 7.68
C PRO A 94 22.65 2.39 6.56
N GLY A 95 23.16 3.61 6.64
CA GLY A 95 24.12 4.14 5.67
C GLY A 95 23.52 4.57 4.31
N VAL A 96 22.20 4.42 4.12
CA VAL A 96 21.53 4.87 2.89
C VAL A 96 20.76 6.17 3.14
N PRO A 97 21.26 7.34 2.68
CA PRO A 97 20.58 8.62 2.88
C PRO A 97 19.23 8.67 2.17
N ILE A 98 18.18 9.13 2.87
CA ILE A 98 16.80 9.23 2.35
C ILE A 98 16.74 9.97 1.01
N ARG A 99 17.40 11.13 0.90
CA ARG A 99 17.38 11.92 -0.34
C ARG A 99 17.98 11.19 -1.53
N SER A 100 19.09 10.47 -1.32
CA SER A 100 19.75 9.68 -2.37
C SER A 100 18.89 8.48 -2.78
N PHE A 101 18.29 7.80 -1.81
CA PHE A 101 17.37 6.70 -2.06
C PHE A 101 16.16 7.17 -2.89
N LEU A 102 15.48 8.23 -2.45
CA LEU A 102 14.30 8.75 -3.13
C LEU A 102 14.61 9.25 -4.54
N LEU A 103 15.76 9.92 -4.76
CA LEU A 103 16.18 10.35 -6.09
C LEU A 103 16.38 9.16 -7.04
N LYS A 104 17.06 8.11 -6.58
CA LYS A 104 17.29 6.90 -7.37
C LYS A 104 15.98 6.17 -7.66
N ALA A 105 15.14 5.99 -6.65
CA ALA A 105 13.83 5.36 -6.81
C ALA A 105 12.93 6.14 -7.77
N TYR A 106 12.88 7.47 -7.64
CA TYR A 106 12.11 8.33 -8.54
C TYR A 106 12.58 8.20 -9.99
N ASN A 107 13.90 8.29 -10.23
CA ASN A 107 14.46 8.18 -11.57
C ASN A 107 14.19 6.80 -12.18
N ALA A 108 14.29 5.72 -11.41
CA ALA A 108 14.02 4.35 -11.85
C ALA A 108 12.55 4.16 -12.22
N VAL A 109 11.63 4.58 -11.33
CA VAL A 109 10.18 4.42 -11.54
C VAL A 109 9.67 5.30 -12.68
N LYS A 110 10.13 6.57 -12.76
CA LYS A 110 9.70 7.51 -13.80
C LYS A 110 10.48 7.37 -15.10
N LYS A 111 11.45 6.46 -15.18
CA LYS A 111 12.33 6.27 -16.35
C LYS A 111 12.94 7.61 -16.84
N THR A 112 13.42 8.42 -15.90
CA THR A 112 13.95 9.77 -16.14
C THR A 112 15.25 10.00 -15.38
N THR A 113 15.89 11.13 -15.62
CA THR A 113 17.07 11.55 -14.87
C THR A 113 16.87 13.00 -14.46
N VAL A 114 16.44 13.20 -13.21
CA VAL A 114 16.25 14.52 -12.62
C VAL A 114 17.53 14.94 -11.88
N SER A 115 17.90 16.20 -12.01
CA SER A 115 19.06 16.72 -11.28
C SER A 115 18.78 16.74 -9.76
N PRO A 116 19.83 16.59 -8.91
CA PRO A 116 19.65 16.67 -7.45
C PRO A 116 19.00 17.98 -7.00
N LYS A 117 19.27 19.09 -7.67
CA LYS A 117 18.72 20.41 -7.34
C LYS A 117 17.21 20.47 -7.59
N GLU A 118 16.74 19.98 -8.73
CA GLU A 118 15.31 19.91 -9.07
C GLU A 118 14.59 18.96 -8.13
N PHE A 119 15.21 17.81 -7.84
CA PHE A 119 14.64 16.82 -6.94
C PHE A 119 14.48 17.32 -5.51
N ILE A 120 15.42 18.11 -4.97
CA ILE A 120 15.31 18.72 -3.63
C ILE A 120 14.06 19.60 -3.54
N LYS A 121 13.72 20.36 -4.59
CA LYS A 121 12.50 21.15 -4.62
C LYS A 121 11.26 20.26 -4.55
N LEU A 122 11.20 19.21 -5.38
CA LEU A 122 10.08 18.24 -5.41
C LEU A 122 9.87 17.57 -4.06
N ILE A 123 10.91 17.01 -3.43
CA ILE A 123 10.77 16.34 -2.14
C ILE A 123 10.40 17.32 -1.02
N GLY A 124 10.86 18.58 -1.08
CA GLY A 124 10.48 19.59 -0.10
C GLY A 124 8.98 19.93 -0.13
N GLU A 125 8.36 19.94 -1.31
CA GLU A 125 6.92 20.10 -1.46
C GLU A 125 6.16 18.90 -0.91
N LYS A 126 6.60 17.66 -1.22
CA LYS A 126 5.96 16.43 -0.74
C LYS A 126 6.18 16.19 0.76
N ALA A 127 7.32 16.58 1.33
CA ALA A 127 7.59 16.50 2.77
C ALA A 127 6.58 17.32 3.60
N LYS A 128 6.15 18.47 3.10
CA LYS A 128 5.13 19.31 3.75
C LYS A 128 3.78 18.60 3.89
N LEU A 129 3.38 17.80 2.89
CA LEU A 129 2.12 17.04 2.93
C LEU A 129 2.05 16.06 4.10
N VAL A 130 3.19 15.45 4.45
CA VAL A 130 3.29 14.42 5.50
C VAL A 130 3.87 14.97 6.79
N ASN A 131 4.12 16.28 6.87
CA ASN A 131 4.74 16.93 8.02
C ASN A 131 6.09 16.29 8.42
N ILE A 132 6.98 16.11 7.43
CA ILE A 132 8.36 15.66 7.61
C ILE A 132 9.29 16.87 7.54
N SER A 133 10.18 17.03 8.54
CA SER A 133 11.17 18.10 8.57
C SER A 133 12.36 17.84 7.63
N ASP A 134 13.09 18.91 7.27
CA ASP A 134 14.29 18.79 6.46
C ASP A 134 15.42 18.03 7.17
N GLU A 135 15.46 18.07 8.53
CA GLU A 135 16.40 17.27 9.33
C GLU A 135 16.18 15.78 9.16
N ILE A 136 14.93 15.32 9.14
CA ILE A 136 14.59 13.91 8.90
C ILE A 136 15.09 13.48 7.51
N LEU A 137 14.91 14.33 6.50
CA LEU A 137 15.35 14.03 5.13
C LEU A 137 16.87 13.94 4.95
N LYS A 138 17.66 14.43 5.90
CA LYS A 138 19.12 14.30 5.91
C LYS A 138 19.62 12.99 6.51
N ARG A 139 18.74 12.26 7.20
CA ARG A 139 19.06 10.99 7.88
C ARG A 139 19.09 9.81 6.90
N ASN A 140 19.52 8.67 7.41
CA ASN A 140 19.44 7.41 6.67
C ASN A 140 18.02 6.82 6.74
N LEU A 141 17.70 5.96 5.77
CA LEU A 141 16.37 5.41 5.55
C LEU A 141 15.91 4.59 6.76
N ASN A 142 14.91 5.10 7.46
CA ASN A 142 14.29 4.52 8.66
C ASN A 142 15.22 4.29 9.87
N GLU A 143 16.50 4.64 9.79
CA GLU A 143 17.49 4.37 10.85
C GLU A 143 17.17 5.15 12.11
N GLY A 144 16.82 4.43 13.20
CA GLY A 144 16.44 4.99 14.49
C GLY A 144 15.17 5.84 14.45
N PHE A 145 14.26 5.57 13.51
CA PHE A 145 12.97 6.24 13.43
C PHE A 145 11.95 5.58 14.36
N SER A 146 11.08 6.39 14.95
CA SER A 146 9.86 5.91 15.59
C SER A 146 8.93 5.27 14.56
N GLY A 147 7.97 4.44 15.01
CA GLY A 147 6.97 3.84 14.13
C GLY A 147 6.21 4.88 13.31
N GLY A 148 5.82 5.99 13.94
CA GLY A 148 5.13 7.09 13.25
C GLY A 148 5.99 7.80 12.20
N GLU A 149 7.28 8.01 12.46
CA GLU A 149 8.21 8.58 11.47
C GLU A 149 8.41 7.66 10.27
N LYS A 150 8.54 6.34 10.50
CA LYS A 150 8.64 5.34 9.43
C LYS A 150 7.41 5.37 8.53
N LYS A 151 6.20 5.39 9.11
CA LYS A 151 4.95 5.45 8.35
C LYS A 151 4.81 6.76 7.57
N LYS A 152 5.13 7.92 8.18
CA LYS A 152 5.16 9.19 7.47
C LYS A 152 6.11 9.15 6.27
N LEU A 153 7.31 8.56 6.44
CA LEU A 153 8.28 8.44 5.36
C LEU A 153 7.78 7.53 4.22
N GLU A 154 7.05 6.45 4.52
CA GLU A 154 6.41 5.62 3.48
C GLU A 154 5.36 6.41 2.68
N ILE A 155 4.49 7.17 3.36
CA ILE A 155 3.52 8.01 2.67
C ILE A 155 4.21 9.11 1.85
N MET A 156 5.33 9.63 2.32
CA MET A 156 6.15 10.54 1.52
C MET A 156 6.72 9.86 0.27
N GLN A 157 7.22 8.62 0.39
CA GLN A 157 7.68 7.84 -0.77
C GLN A 157 6.53 7.69 -1.79
N MET A 158 5.33 7.33 -1.33
CA MET A 158 4.14 7.27 -2.19
C MET A 158 3.84 8.61 -2.88
N ALA A 159 3.93 9.74 -2.15
CA ALA A 159 3.72 11.07 -2.71
C ALA A 159 4.78 11.45 -3.76
N VAL A 160 6.04 11.07 -3.55
CA VAL A 160 7.17 11.33 -4.47
C VAL A 160 7.05 10.45 -5.71
N LEU A 161 6.77 9.16 -5.54
CA LEU A 161 6.70 8.20 -6.65
C LEU A 161 5.40 8.34 -7.46
N ALA A 162 4.35 8.94 -6.88
CA ALA A 162 3.06 9.19 -7.52
C ALA A 162 2.57 7.98 -8.35
N PRO A 163 2.26 6.84 -7.69
CA PRO A 163 1.80 5.64 -8.35
C PRO A 163 0.36 5.80 -8.87
N HIS A 164 -0.12 4.83 -9.64
CA HIS A 164 -1.52 4.75 -10.06
C HIS A 164 -2.39 4.03 -9.03
N PHE A 165 -1.82 3.04 -8.36
CA PHE A 165 -2.45 2.28 -7.28
C PHE A 165 -1.48 2.10 -6.12
N ALA A 166 -1.98 2.25 -4.90
CA ALA A 166 -1.22 2.01 -3.68
C ALA A 166 -1.91 0.96 -2.80
N ILE A 167 -1.11 0.03 -2.29
CA ILE A 167 -1.52 -0.93 -1.28
C ILE A 167 -0.92 -0.44 0.04
N LEU A 168 -1.78 -0.15 1.02
CA LEU A 168 -1.41 0.34 2.33
C LEU A 168 -1.68 -0.77 3.35
N ASP A 169 -0.63 -1.52 3.70
CA ASP A 169 -0.76 -2.68 4.59
C ASP A 169 -0.54 -2.26 6.05
N GLU A 170 -1.62 -2.25 6.83
CA GLU A 170 -1.65 -1.87 8.25
C GLU A 170 -0.88 -0.56 8.56
N THR A 171 -1.07 0.44 7.70
CA THR A 171 -0.39 1.74 7.83
C THR A 171 -0.78 2.50 9.10
N ASP A 172 -1.87 2.13 9.75
CA ASP A 172 -2.38 2.67 11.00
C ASP A 172 -1.85 1.96 12.25
N SER A 173 -1.14 0.84 12.10
CA SER A 173 -0.59 0.07 13.22
C SER A 173 0.50 0.85 13.95
N GLY A 174 0.40 0.91 15.29
CA GLY A 174 1.40 1.56 16.15
C GLY A 174 1.38 3.09 16.11
N LEU A 175 0.39 3.72 15.45
CA LEU A 175 0.24 5.17 15.44
C LEU A 175 -0.63 5.65 16.59
N ASP A 176 -0.21 6.76 17.25
CA ASP A 176 -1.09 7.54 18.10
C ASP A 176 -2.14 8.30 17.27
N VAL A 177 -3.08 8.94 17.96
CA VAL A 177 -4.21 9.64 17.31
C VAL A 177 -3.74 10.74 16.36
N ASP A 178 -2.76 11.52 16.76
CA ASP A 178 -2.26 12.66 15.99
C ASP A 178 -1.47 12.19 14.76
N ALA A 179 -0.62 11.18 14.91
CA ALA A 179 0.12 10.58 13.81
C ALA A 179 -0.82 9.91 12.79
N LEU A 180 -1.85 9.19 13.27
CA LEU A 180 -2.89 8.60 12.42
C LEU A 180 -3.63 9.66 11.61
N GLN A 181 -4.04 10.76 12.25
CA GLN A 181 -4.73 11.85 11.58
C GLN A 181 -3.83 12.51 10.51
N ASN A 182 -2.56 12.77 10.83
CA ASN A 182 -1.59 13.34 9.89
C ASN A 182 -1.37 12.44 8.68
N VAL A 183 -1.12 11.15 8.89
CA VAL A 183 -0.95 10.15 7.84
C VAL A 183 -2.20 10.04 6.97
N SER A 184 -3.37 9.95 7.58
CA SER A 184 -4.64 9.87 6.86
C SER A 184 -4.95 11.11 6.02
N ASN A 185 -4.65 12.31 6.54
CA ASN A 185 -4.81 13.56 5.80
C ASN A 185 -3.87 13.62 4.59
N ALA A 186 -2.63 13.16 4.76
CA ALA A 186 -1.66 13.06 3.66
C ALA A 186 -2.14 12.09 2.57
N ILE A 187 -2.63 10.90 2.95
CA ILE A 187 -3.20 9.91 2.01
C ILE A 187 -4.34 10.55 1.18
N LYS A 188 -5.28 11.24 1.84
CA LYS A 188 -6.39 11.92 1.15
C LYS A 188 -5.91 13.02 0.21
N ALA A 189 -4.92 13.81 0.63
CA ALA A 189 -4.36 14.87 -0.20
C ALA A 189 -3.70 14.31 -1.46
N ILE A 190 -2.90 13.24 -1.31
CA ILE A 190 -2.24 12.54 -2.43
C ILE A 190 -3.31 11.95 -3.36
N GLN A 191 -4.32 11.26 -2.82
CA GLN A 191 -5.41 10.66 -3.61
C GLN A 191 -6.13 11.73 -4.43
N LYS A 192 -6.47 12.86 -3.81
CA LYS A 192 -7.14 13.98 -4.49
C LYS A 192 -6.26 14.58 -5.60
N GLU A 193 -4.95 14.75 -5.34
CA GLU A 193 -3.99 15.32 -6.31
C GLU A 193 -3.78 14.42 -7.52
N THR A 194 -3.67 13.09 -7.29
CA THR A 194 -3.23 12.13 -8.31
C THR A 194 -4.33 11.21 -8.83
N ASN A 195 -5.52 11.29 -8.24
CA ASN A 195 -6.61 10.34 -8.48
C ASN A 195 -6.18 8.89 -8.21
N LEU A 196 -5.44 8.67 -7.11
CA LEU A 196 -4.84 7.39 -6.71
C LEU A 196 -5.92 6.36 -6.37
N GLY A 197 -5.83 5.14 -6.93
CA GLY A 197 -6.59 3.99 -6.44
C GLY A 197 -5.91 3.39 -5.20
N ILE A 198 -6.67 3.11 -4.15
CA ILE A 198 -6.12 2.66 -2.86
C ILE A 198 -6.71 1.31 -2.46
N ILE A 199 -5.83 0.37 -2.11
CA ILE A 199 -6.15 -0.82 -1.31
C ILE A 199 -5.67 -0.54 0.10
N LEU A 200 -6.59 -0.46 1.04
CA LEU A 200 -6.31 -0.22 2.45
C LEU A 200 -6.56 -1.50 3.26
N ILE A 201 -5.49 -2.15 3.70
CA ILE A 201 -5.58 -3.33 4.58
C ILE A 201 -5.48 -2.83 6.01
N THR A 202 -6.50 -3.10 6.82
CA THR A 202 -6.51 -2.73 8.23
C THR A 202 -7.39 -3.67 9.05
N HIS A 203 -7.02 -3.83 10.32
CA HIS A 203 -7.86 -4.48 11.35
C HIS A 203 -8.68 -3.47 12.16
N TYR A 204 -8.41 -2.17 12.00
CA TYR A 204 -8.99 -1.12 12.83
C TYR A 204 -9.80 -0.15 11.99
N GLN A 205 -10.99 0.17 12.46
CA GLN A 205 -11.80 1.21 11.84
C GLN A 205 -11.23 2.63 11.99
N ARG A 206 -10.26 2.83 12.89
CA ARG A 206 -9.75 4.18 13.18
C ARG A 206 -9.32 4.91 11.92
N ILE A 207 -8.56 4.24 11.04
CA ILE A 207 -8.12 4.86 9.79
C ILE A 207 -9.29 5.08 8.81
N LEU A 208 -10.29 4.19 8.81
CA LEU A 208 -11.46 4.28 7.93
C LEU A 208 -12.35 5.49 8.24
N LYS A 209 -12.32 6.01 9.48
CA LYS A 209 -13.01 7.25 9.86
C LYS A 209 -12.39 8.47 9.16
N TYR A 210 -11.09 8.42 8.87
CA TYR A 210 -10.36 9.49 8.19
C TYR A 210 -10.28 9.24 6.67
N VAL A 211 -9.92 8.03 6.24
CA VAL A 211 -9.85 7.62 4.84
C VAL A 211 -11.07 6.75 4.55
N LYS A 212 -12.21 7.41 4.27
CA LYS A 212 -13.48 6.70 4.06
C LYS A 212 -13.40 5.87 2.77
N PRO A 213 -13.56 4.54 2.86
CA PRO A 213 -13.53 3.69 1.66
C PRO A 213 -14.84 3.79 0.87
N ASP A 214 -14.73 3.61 -0.45
CA ASP A 214 -15.88 3.43 -1.34
C ASP A 214 -16.44 2.02 -1.22
N PHE A 215 -15.55 1.03 -1.02
CA PHE A 215 -15.89 -0.38 -0.87
C PHE A 215 -15.15 -1.00 0.31
N VAL A 216 -15.83 -1.93 0.99
CA VAL A 216 -15.27 -2.75 2.08
C VAL A 216 -15.40 -4.21 1.69
N HIS A 217 -14.31 -4.96 1.80
CA HIS A 217 -14.23 -6.38 1.49
C HIS A 217 -13.82 -7.17 2.72
N VAL A 218 -14.57 -8.22 3.05
CA VAL A 218 -14.24 -9.12 4.13
C VAL A 218 -13.43 -10.29 3.58
N PHE A 219 -12.22 -10.42 4.10
CA PHE A 219 -11.28 -11.45 3.71
C PHE A 219 -11.28 -12.60 4.73
N LYS A 220 -11.49 -13.84 4.26
CA LYS A 220 -11.48 -15.05 5.10
C LYS A 220 -10.95 -16.23 4.28
N ASN A 221 -10.03 -17.01 4.84
CA ASN A 221 -9.48 -18.20 4.19
C ASN A 221 -8.95 -17.94 2.77
N GLY A 222 -8.29 -16.82 2.54
CA GLY A 222 -7.67 -16.49 1.27
C GLY A 222 -8.60 -16.01 0.17
N THR A 223 -9.85 -15.67 0.49
CA THR A 223 -10.82 -15.18 -0.49
C THR A 223 -11.68 -14.03 0.08
N ILE A 224 -12.34 -13.29 -0.79
CA ILE A 224 -13.34 -12.29 -0.42
C ILE A 224 -14.67 -13.02 -0.23
N VAL A 225 -15.21 -13.00 1.00
CA VAL A 225 -16.46 -13.67 1.35
C VAL A 225 -17.67 -12.74 1.35
N GLU A 226 -17.43 -11.44 1.56
CA GLU A 226 -18.47 -10.42 1.55
C GLU A 226 -17.91 -9.10 1.05
N SER A 227 -18.73 -8.29 0.38
CA SER A 227 -18.38 -6.94 -0.07
C SER A 227 -19.55 -6.00 0.16
N GLY A 228 -19.28 -4.79 0.61
CA GLY A 228 -20.29 -3.78 0.89
C GLY A 228 -19.71 -2.36 0.90
N ASP A 229 -20.50 -1.44 1.40
CA ASP A 229 -20.09 -0.05 1.63
C ASP A 229 -19.47 0.13 3.03
N TYR A 230 -19.23 1.36 3.43
CA TYR A 230 -18.68 1.70 4.76
C TYR A 230 -19.50 1.15 5.94
N LYS A 231 -20.81 0.91 5.77
CA LYS A 231 -21.66 0.33 6.84
C LYS A 231 -21.23 -1.09 7.20
N LEU A 232 -20.70 -1.86 6.23
CA LEU A 232 -20.15 -3.18 6.51
C LEU A 232 -18.97 -3.08 7.51
N ALA A 233 -18.11 -2.08 7.38
CA ALA A 233 -17.03 -1.87 8.36
C ALA A 233 -17.57 -1.54 9.76
N GLU A 234 -18.64 -0.73 9.85
CA GLU A 234 -19.29 -0.41 11.14
C GLU A 234 -19.93 -1.65 11.78
N GLN A 235 -20.54 -2.52 10.99
CA GLN A 235 -21.08 -3.79 11.48
C GLN A 235 -19.98 -4.71 12.02
N LEU A 236 -18.87 -4.83 11.28
CA LEU A 236 -17.73 -5.66 11.71
C LEU A 236 -17.09 -5.19 13.04
N GLU A 237 -17.07 -3.86 13.29
CA GLU A 237 -16.60 -3.35 14.57
C GLU A 237 -17.47 -3.78 15.74
N GLN A 238 -18.79 -3.87 15.52
CA GLN A 238 -19.76 -4.23 16.57
C GLN A 238 -19.85 -5.75 16.79
N THR A 239 -19.83 -6.54 15.71
CA THR A 239 -20.13 -7.98 15.76
C THR A 239 -18.88 -8.87 15.70
N GLY A 240 -17.72 -8.29 15.32
CA GLY A 240 -16.52 -9.07 15.00
C GLY A 240 -16.71 -9.92 13.74
N TYR A 241 -15.78 -10.85 13.52
CA TYR A 241 -15.75 -11.74 12.35
C TYR A 241 -16.36 -13.12 12.62
N SER A 242 -16.96 -13.35 13.79
CA SER A 242 -17.43 -14.70 14.22
C SER A 242 -18.64 -15.21 13.44
N ASN A 243 -19.41 -14.30 12.87
CA ASN A 243 -20.65 -14.61 12.14
C ASN A 243 -20.50 -14.58 10.61
N ILE A 244 -19.26 -14.50 10.11
CA ILE A 244 -18.92 -14.42 8.68
C ILE A 244 -18.21 -15.71 8.25
#